data_a9edf28f09d28e46803621bfc699efe2
#
_entry.id   a9edf28f09d28e46803621bfc699efe2
#
_cell.length_a   1.000
_cell.length_b   1.000
_cell.length_c   1.000
_cell.angle_alpha   90.00
_cell.angle_beta   90.00
_cell.angle_gamma   90.00
#
_symmetry.space_group_name_H-M   'P 1'
#
loop_
_entity.id
_entity.type
_entity.pdbx_description
1 polymer ?
#
loop_
_entity_poly.entity_id
_entity_poly.type
_entity_poly.pdbx_seq_one_letter_code
_entity_poly.pdbx_strand_id
1 'polypeptide(L)'
;VMYLTGATSGEFADDATQYATLIPTVYNADTLGIRPDLIDGPITSWADLMRPEFKGKAATLNIPSIGIMDAAMVVEAMGEYTYPDKGNMTKAEIDLTMKIFTEAKKAGHFRAFWSDFNESVNLMASGEVVIQSMWSPAITAVKAQGKPCIYQPLKEGYRAWAAGFALPKTTKGKQADVVYEFINWYLSGWVGAYLNRQGYYSAVLSTAKEYMSENEWGFWMEGKPATEDILSPSGAKLGSVGEVRDGGSYEDRMGGVACWNATMDENKYMVRKWNEMVAA
;
A
#
# COMPACT_ATOMS: atom_id res chain seq x y z
N VAL A 1 -18.60 -0.64 5.00
CA VAL A 1 -19.39 0.08 3.99
C VAL A 1 -19.22 1.57 4.24
N MET A 2 -19.01 2.34 3.19
CA MET A 2 -18.95 3.80 3.29
C MET A 2 -20.34 4.36 2.97
N TYR A 3 -20.85 5.23 3.83
CA TYR A 3 -22.16 5.84 3.70
C TYR A 3 -22.04 7.34 3.48
N LEU A 4 -22.99 7.92 2.76
CA LEU A 4 -23.12 9.37 2.61
C LEU A 4 -24.25 9.91 3.51
N THR A 5 -24.16 11.18 3.90
CA THR A 5 -25.22 11.88 4.64
C THR A 5 -26.47 12.10 3.81
N GLY A 6 -26.37 12.08 2.48
CA GLY A 6 -27.47 12.22 1.53
C GLY A 6 -27.13 11.75 0.12
N ALA A 7 -28.12 11.59 -0.74
CA ALA A 7 -27.97 11.04 -2.10
C ALA A 7 -26.96 11.79 -3.00
N THR A 8 -26.65 13.03 -2.70
CA THR A 8 -25.76 13.91 -3.48
C THR A 8 -24.86 14.78 -2.60
N SER A 9 -24.77 14.49 -1.30
CA SER A 9 -24.05 15.36 -0.36
C SER A 9 -22.54 15.40 -0.64
N GLY A 10 -21.97 14.29 -1.07
CA GLY A 10 -20.51 14.15 -1.13
C GLY A 10 -19.86 14.03 0.26
N GLU A 11 -20.62 14.17 1.34
CA GLU A 11 -20.15 14.07 2.72
C GLU A 11 -20.38 12.67 3.27
N PHE A 12 -19.36 12.11 3.91
CA PHE A 12 -19.47 10.82 4.56
C PHE A 12 -20.23 10.93 5.89
N ALA A 13 -21.03 9.91 6.15
CA ALA A 13 -21.76 9.77 7.41
C ALA A 13 -20.97 8.89 8.36
N ASP A 14 -20.98 9.24 9.65
CA ASP A 14 -20.35 8.44 10.71
C ASP A 14 -21.10 7.12 10.94
N ASP A 15 -22.43 7.14 10.76
CA ASP A 15 -23.30 5.98 10.94
C ASP A 15 -23.88 5.47 9.61
N ALA A 16 -24.42 4.26 9.63
CA ALA A 16 -25.07 3.64 8.49
C ALA A 16 -26.32 4.43 8.06
N THR A 17 -26.38 4.80 6.77
CA THR A 17 -27.52 5.45 6.12
C THR A 17 -28.01 4.59 4.95
N GLN A 18 -29.10 5.03 4.31
CA GLN A 18 -29.58 4.40 3.07
C GLN A 18 -28.71 4.72 1.83
N TYR A 19 -27.66 5.55 1.97
CA TYR A 19 -26.83 6.04 0.87
C TYR A 19 -25.43 5.43 0.92
N ALA A 20 -25.33 4.11 0.75
CA ALA A 20 -24.04 3.43 0.61
C ALA A 20 -23.38 3.84 -0.72
N THR A 21 -22.10 4.24 -0.68
CA THR A 21 -21.33 4.65 -1.85
C THR A 21 -20.24 3.66 -2.24
N LEU A 22 -19.71 2.93 -1.28
CA LEU A 22 -18.66 1.94 -1.50
C LEU A 22 -18.85 0.74 -0.57
N ILE A 23 -18.71 -0.46 -1.13
CA ILE A 23 -18.60 -1.71 -0.38
C ILE A 23 -17.12 -2.08 -0.37
N PRO A 24 -16.41 -1.97 0.78
CA PRO A 24 -14.99 -2.30 0.85
C PRO A 24 -14.76 -3.76 0.49
N THR A 25 -13.65 -4.04 -0.20
CA THR A 25 -13.27 -5.41 -0.60
C THR A 25 -11.88 -5.78 -0.12
N VAL A 26 -10.94 -4.84 -0.19
CA VAL A 26 -9.53 -5.05 0.12
C VAL A 26 -8.91 -3.77 0.66
N TYR A 27 -7.97 -3.90 1.58
CA TYR A 27 -7.16 -2.80 2.10
C TYR A 27 -5.77 -3.28 2.49
N ASN A 28 -4.85 -2.35 2.68
CA ASN A 28 -3.51 -2.65 3.18
C ASN A 28 -2.87 -1.44 3.85
N ALA A 29 -1.75 -1.70 4.52
CA ALA A 29 -0.83 -0.73 5.06
C ALA A 29 0.51 -0.88 4.33
N ASP A 30 0.86 0.11 3.51
CA ASP A 30 2.01 0.10 2.62
C ASP A 30 3.22 0.83 3.22
N THR A 31 4.42 0.41 2.81
CA THR A 31 5.70 0.91 3.30
C THR A 31 6.79 0.72 2.25
N LEU A 32 8.06 0.88 2.65
CA LEU A 32 9.20 0.61 1.78
C LEU A 32 9.47 -0.89 1.66
N GLY A 33 9.73 -1.34 0.44
CA GLY A 33 10.36 -2.63 0.17
C GLY A 33 11.88 -2.46 0.06
N ILE A 34 12.63 -3.42 0.58
CA ILE A 34 14.09 -3.41 0.56
C ILE A 34 14.69 -4.75 0.12
N ARG A 35 15.89 -4.69 -0.44
CA ARG A 35 16.77 -5.84 -0.73
C ARG A 35 17.83 -5.95 0.37
N PRO A 36 17.57 -6.71 1.45
CA PRO A 36 18.46 -6.76 2.60
C PRO A 36 19.86 -7.34 2.28
N ASP A 37 19.97 -8.11 1.20
CA ASP A 37 21.21 -8.67 0.69
C ASP A 37 22.08 -7.65 -0.10
N LEU A 38 21.56 -6.47 -0.41
CA LEU A 38 22.21 -5.41 -1.18
C LEU A 38 22.32 -4.09 -0.40
N ILE A 39 21.93 -4.08 0.86
CA ILE A 39 21.93 -2.89 1.73
C ILE A 39 22.80 -3.17 2.96
N ASP A 40 23.70 -2.25 3.24
CA ASP A 40 24.48 -2.25 4.47
C ASP A 40 23.76 -1.44 5.57
N GLY A 41 23.56 -2.07 6.72
CA GLY A 41 22.94 -1.44 7.90
C GLY A 41 21.40 -1.43 7.90
N PRO A 42 20.81 -0.98 9.00
CA PRO A 42 19.37 -1.04 9.20
C PRO A 42 18.62 0.05 8.41
N ILE A 43 17.43 -0.31 7.95
CA ILE A 43 16.43 0.61 7.42
C ILE A 43 15.31 0.70 8.45
N THR A 44 15.05 1.88 9.01
CA THR A 44 14.14 2.08 10.14
C THR A 44 13.19 3.25 9.98
N SER A 45 13.37 4.05 8.92
CA SER A 45 12.64 5.29 8.69
C SER A 45 12.31 5.48 7.21
N TRP A 46 11.19 6.14 6.92
CA TRP A 46 10.89 6.61 5.56
C TRP A 46 12.00 7.55 5.03
N ALA A 47 12.69 8.29 5.90
CA ALA A 47 13.83 9.13 5.52
C ALA A 47 14.99 8.33 4.91
N ASP A 48 15.10 7.04 5.23
CA ASP A 48 16.15 6.18 4.69
C ASP A 48 16.07 6.02 3.16
N LEU A 49 14.89 6.23 2.55
CA LEU A 49 14.75 6.29 1.10
C LEU A 49 15.68 7.34 0.46
N MET A 50 15.99 8.42 1.18
CA MET A 50 16.79 9.55 0.69
C MET A 50 18.28 9.49 1.10
N ARG A 51 18.73 8.39 1.72
CA ARG A 51 20.13 8.23 2.13
C ARG A 51 21.06 8.28 0.90
N PRO A 52 22.20 8.99 1.00
CA PRO A 52 23.11 9.22 -0.13
C PRO A 52 23.64 7.92 -0.79
N GLU A 53 23.80 6.84 -0.03
CA GLU A 53 24.26 5.54 -0.54
C GLU A 53 23.28 4.86 -1.48
N PHE A 54 22.00 5.28 -1.47
CA PHE A 54 20.98 4.78 -2.39
C PHE A 54 20.83 5.63 -3.66
N LYS A 55 21.72 6.60 -3.87
CA LYS A 55 21.70 7.42 -5.10
C LYS A 55 21.78 6.53 -6.34
N GLY A 56 20.81 6.67 -7.23
CA GLY A 56 20.65 5.86 -8.44
C GLY A 56 20.17 4.43 -8.20
N LYS A 57 19.75 4.09 -6.96
CA LYS A 57 19.25 2.77 -6.55
C LYS A 57 17.93 2.84 -5.79
N ALA A 58 17.35 4.02 -5.61
CA ALA A 58 16.04 4.23 -5.01
C ALA A 58 14.96 4.39 -6.08
N ALA A 59 13.72 4.00 -5.77
CA ALA A 59 12.58 4.28 -6.63
C ALA A 59 11.33 4.62 -5.81
N THR A 60 10.34 5.22 -6.45
CA THR A 60 9.05 5.53 -5.83
C THR A 60 7.91 5.32 -6.82
N LEU A 61 6.72 5.13 -6.29
CA LEU A 61 5.50 4.92 -7.07
C LEU A 61 5.09 6.19 -7.80
N ASN A 62 4.89 6.09 -9.11
CA ASN A 62 4.43 7.16 -9.98
C ASN A 62 2.90 7.13 -10.18
N ILE A 63 2.16 7.14 -9.10
CA ILE A 63 0.72 7.41 -9.09
C ILE A 63 0.54 8.65 -8.21
N PRO A 64 0.20 9.83 -8.79
CA PRO A 64 0.25 11.10 -8.06
C PRO A 64 -0.46 11.08 -6.71
N SER A 65 -1.71 10.57 -6.67
CA SER A 65 -2.53 10.51 -5.45
C SER A 65 -2.01 9.56 -4.36
N ILE A 66 -1.04 8.70 -4.69
CA ILE A 66 -0.39 7.80 -3.75
C ILE A 66 1.02 8.30 -3.46
N GLY A 67 1.81 8.53 -4.51
CA GLY A 67 3.21 8.94 -4.40
C GLY A 67 3.41 10.23 -3.61
N ILE A 68 2.46 11.17 -3.68
CA ILE A 68 2.53 12.41 -2.88
C ILE A 68 2.49 12.14 -1.37
N MET A 69 1.73 11.14 -0.93
CA MET A 69 1.67 10.78 0.49
C MET A 69 2.93 10.02 0.93
N ASP A 70 3.45 9.12 0.09
CA ASP A 70 4.76 8.50 0.34
C ASP A 70 5.86 9.56 0.43
N ALA A 71 5.82 10.56 -0.46
CA ALA A 71 6.75 11.69 -0.42
C ALA A 71 6.60 12.53 0.86
N ALA A 72 5.37 12.77 1.33
CA ALA A 72 5.11 13.47 2.58
C ALA A 72 5.63 12.67 3.79
N MET A 73 5.47 11.34 3.79
CA MET A 73 6.05 10.47 4.83
C MET A 73 7.57 10.61 4.88
N VAL A 74 8.23 10.65 3.72
CA VAL A 74 9.68 10.85 3.62
C VAL A 74 10.10 12.23 4.12
N VAL A 75 9.45 13.29 3.66
CA VAL A 75 9.78 14.69 4.03
C VAL A 75 9.60 14.93 5.53
N GLU A 76 8.53 14.39 6.11
CA GLU A 76 8.31 14.48 7.56
C GLU A 76 9.36 13.67 8.35
N ALA A 77 9.68 12.46 7.89
CA ALA A 77 10.69 11.62 8.50
C ALA A 77 12.11 12.24 8.44
N MET A 78 12.40 13.07 7.41
CA MET A 78 13.62 13.87 7.33
C MET A 78 13.62 15.05 8.31
N GLY A 79 12.49 15.39 8.92
CA GLY A 79 12.34 16.54 9.81
C GLY A 79 12.20 17.89 9.08
N GLU A 80 11.94 17.87 7.78
CA GLU A 80 11.81 19.09 6.96
C GLU A 80 10.47 19.80 7.17
N TYR A 81 9.40 19.04 7.45
CA TYR A 81 8.07 19.57 7.72
C TYR A 81 7.21 18.56 8.48
N THR A 82 6.25 19.04 9.29
CA THR A 82 5.23 18.22 9.94
C THR A 82 3.88 18.53 9.32
N TYR A 83 3.26 17.54 8.69
CA TYR A 83 1.98 17.70 8.01
C TYR A 83 0.82 17.53 9.00
N PRO A 84 -0.10 18.50 9.08
CA PRO A 84 -1.35 18.33 9.84
C PRO A 84 -2.19 17.15 9.31
N ASP A 85 -2.27 17.01 7.97
CA ASP A 85 -2.93 15.91 7.29
C ASP A 85 -2.24 15.59 5.96
N LYS A 86 -1.52 14.47 5.89
CA LYS A 86 -0.86 14.01 4.66
C LYS A 86 -1.85 13.60 3.55
N GLY A 87 -3.09 13.26 3.94
CA GLY A 87 -4.17 12.92 3.00
C GLY A 87 -4.85 14.15 2.38
N ASN A 88 -4.73 15.34 3.00
CA ASN A 88 -5.36 16.58 2.52
C ASN A 88 -4.40 17.78 2.64
N MET A 89 -3.35 17.77 1.82
CA MET A 89 -2.29 18.78 1.84
C MET A 89 -2.72 20.08 1.18
N THR A 90 -2.29 21.21 1.75
CA THR A 90 -2.41 22.54 1.14
C THR A 90 -1.45 22.69 -0.05
N LYS A 91 -1.68 23.70 -0.92
CA LYS A 91 -0.76 24.03 -2.04
C LYS A 91 0.67 24.28 -1.58
N ALA A 92 0.85 24.95 -0.45
CA ALA A 92 2.19 25.23 0.10
C ALA A 92 2.91 23.95 0.52
N GLU A 93 2.21 23.01 1.14
CA GLU A 93 2.75 21.70 1.53
C GLU A 93 3.08 20.84 0.32
N ILE A 94 2.21 20.85 -0.71
CA ILE A 94 2.47 20.19 -1.99
C ILE A 94 3.73 20.77 -2.65
N ASP A 95 3.86 22.10 -2.72
CA ASP A 95 5.01 22.77 -3.34
C ASP A 95 6.31 22.45 -2.60
N LEU A 96 6.31 22.44 -1.27
CA LEU A 96 7.47 22.07 -0.45
C LEU A 96 7.89 20.62 -0.73
N THR A 97 6.93 19.68 -0.66
CA THR A 97 7.17 18.25 -0.90
C THR A 97 7.76 18.03 -2.30
N MET A 98 7.14 18.63 -3.31
CA MET A 98 7.57 18.49 -4.71
C MET A 98 8.91 19.15 -4.98
N LYS A 99 9.24 20.24 -4.30
CA LYS A 99 10.57 20.87 -4.39
C LYS A 99 11.65 19.88 -3.95
N ILE A 100 11.52 19.26 -2.78
CA ILE A 100 12.50 18.32 -2.23
C ILE A 100 12.68 17.12 -3.18
N PHE A 101 11.59 16.53 -3.66
CA PHE A 101 11.65 15.39 -4.59
C PHE A 101 12.22 15.77 -5.96
N THR A 102 11.91 16.97 -6.47
CA THR A 102 12.49 17.49 -7.72
C THR A 102 14.01 17.68 -7.60
N GLU A 103 14.48 18.23 -6.49
CA GLU A 103 15.91 18.42 -6.22
C GLU A 103 16.63 17.07 -6.14
N ALA A 104 16.06 16.09 -5.42
CA ALA A 104 16.60 14.73 -5.36
C ALA A 104 16.64 14.04 -6.73
N LYS A 105 15.56 14.16 -7.52
CA LYS A 105 15.53 13.64 -8.88
C LYS A 105 16.60 14.27 -9.77
N LYS A 106 16.73 15.60 -9.80
CA LYS A 106 17.76 16.31 -10.57
C LYS A 106 19.17 15.93 -10.13
N ALA A 107 19.36 15.61 -8.85
CA ALA A 107 20.62 15.07 -8.34
C ALA A 107 20.88 13.60 -8.76
N GLY A 108 19.96 12.96 -9.46
CA GLY A 108 20.06 11.55 -9.88
C GLY A 108 19.87 10.54 -8.74
N HIS A 109 19.12 10.92 -7.71
CA HIS A 109 18.88 10.04 -6.57
C HIS A 109 18.00 8.84 -6.94
N PHE A 110 16.91 9.09 -7.66
CA PHE A 110 15.98 8.04 -8.06
C PHE A 110 16.42 7.36 -9.36
N ARG A 111 16.42 6.01 -9.35
CA ARG A 111 16.63 5.17 -10.53
C ARG A 111 15.38 5.15 -11.40
N ALA A 112 14.19 5.13 -10.77
CA ALA A 112 12.92 5.06 -11.47
C ALA A 112 11.78 5.70 -10.66
N PHE A 113 10.74 6.09 -11.41
CA PHE A 113 9.40 6.40 -10.92
C PHE A 113 8.47 5.39 -11.59
N TRP A 114 8.21 4.26 -10.92
CA TRP A 114 7.48 3.15 -11.49
C TRP A 114 5.95 3.33 -11.39
N SER A 115 5.21 2.89 -12.39
CA SER A 115 3.75 2.96 -12.45
C SER A 115 3.05 1.63 -12.73
N ASP A 116 3.83 0.60 -13.06
CA ASP A 116 3.36 -0.75 -13.33
C ASP A 116 3.86 -1.74 -12.27
N PHE A 117 2.98 -2.69 -11.89
CA PHE A 117 3.32 -3.70 -10.88
C PHE A 117 4.57 -4.52 -11.24
N ASN A 118 4.67 -4.97 -12.49
CA ASN A 118 5.79 -5.79 -12.92
C ASN A 118 7.09 -4.98 -13.01
N GLU A 119 7.01 -3.69 -13.33
CA GLU A 119 8.15 -2.78 -13.28
C GLU A 119 8.72 -2.72 -11.87
N SER A 120 7.86 -2.50 -10.85
CA SER A 120 8.26 -2.50 -9.44
C SER A 120 8.96 -3.81 -9.03
N VAL A 121 8.37 -4.95 -9.42
CA VAL A 121 8.94 -6.28 -9.14
C VAL A 121 10.29 -6.46 -9.83
N ASN A 122 10.40 -6.11 -11.11
CA ASN A 122 11.62 -6.30 -11.90
C ASN A 122 12.78 -5.44 -11.41
N LEU A 123 12.53 -4.17 -11.04
CA LEU A 123 13.53 -3.27 -10.46
C LEU A 123 14.15 -3.86 -9.19
N MET A 124 13.33 -4.42 -8.30
CA MET A 124 13.80 -5.05 -7.06
C MET A 124 14.45 -6.41 -7.32
N ALA A 125 13.88 -7.25 -8.17
CA ALA A 125 14.40 -8.59 -8.44
C ALA A 125 15.76 -8.55 -9.14
N SER A 126 15.98 -7.60 -10.07
CA SER A 126 17.26 -7.37 -10.73
C SER A 126 18.34 -6.77 -9.81
N GLY A 127 17.93 -6.07 -8.75
CA GLY A 127 18.83 -5.29 -7.89
C GLY A 127 19.22 -3.93 -8.46
N GLU A 128 18.60 -3.47 -9.56
CA GLU A 128 18.74 -2.09 -10.03
C GLU A 128 18.22 -1.09 -8.98
N VAL A 129 17.19 -1.47 -8.25
CA VAL A 129 16.65 -0.75 -7.11
C VAL A 129 16.78 -1.63 -5.87
N VAL A 130 17.24 -1.04 -4.79
CA VAL A 130 17.44 -1.76 -3.53
C VAL A 130 16.46 -1.31 -2.43
N ILE A 131 15.86 -0.13 -2.60
CA ILE A 131 14.87 0.46 -1.71
C ILE A 131 13.82 1.24 -2.52
N GLN A 132 12.54 0.99 -2.26
CA GLN A 132 11.45 1.72 -2.92
C GLN A 132 10.15 1.67 -2.14
N SER A 133 9.25 2.67 -2.35
CA SER A 133 7.85 2.51 -1.97
C SER A 133 7.24 1.36 -2.78
N MET A 134 6.51 0.45 -2.16
CA MET A 134 6.16 -0.82 -2.78
C MET A 134 4.83 -1.35 -2.27
N TRP A 135 4.14 -2.16 -3.07
CA TRP A 135 2.96 -2.90 -2.64
C TRP A 135 3.34 -4.27 -2.08
N SER A 136 2.65 -4.72 -1.04
CA SER A 136 2.90 -6.02 -0.41
C SER A 136 2.96 -7.20 -1.39
N PRO A 137 2.05 -7.32 -2.39
CA PRO A 137 2.16 -8.41 -3.39
C PRO A 137 3.42 -8.36 -4.25
N ALA A 138 4.01 -7.18 -4.43
CA ALA A 138 5.26 -7.08 -5.19
C ALA A 138 6.43 -7.68 -4.39
N ILE A 139 6.44 -7.50 -3.05
CA ILE A 139 7.39 -8.22 -2.17
C ILE A 139 7.25 -9.74 -2.35
N THR A 140 6.00 -10.22 -2.30
CA THR A 140 5.67 -11.63 -2.52
C THR A 140 6.18 -12.13 -3.87
N ALA A 141 5.98 -11.35 -4.94
CA ALA A 141 6.45 -11.70 -6.27
C ALA A 141 7.98 -11.70 -6.42
N VAL A 142 8.69 -10.82 -5.70
CA VAL A 142 10.17 -10.83 -5.65
C VAL A 142 10.67 -12.05 -4.87
N LYS A 143 10.09 -12.35 -3.71
CA LYS A 143 10.41 -13.56 -2.93
C LYS A 143 10.15 -14.84 -3.73
N ALA A 144 9.07 -14.90 -4.50
CA ALA A 144 8.75 -16.05 -5.37
C ALA A 144 9.79 -16.29 -6.47
N GLN A 145 10.59 -15.29 -6.83
CA GLN A 145 11.75 -15.42 -7.74
C GLN A 145 13.04 -15.83 -7.03
N GLY A 146 12.96 -16.22 -5.75
CA GLY A 146 14.12 -16.61 -4.94
C GLY A 146 15.03 -15.42 -4.56
N LYS A 147 14.53 -14.20 -4.59
CA LYS A 147 15.27 -13.00 -4.20
C LYS A 147 14.85 -12.54 -2.80
N PRO A 148 15.80 -12.26 -1.88
CA PRO A 148 15.46 -11.66 -0.60
C PRO A 148 14.76 -10.33 -0.80
N CYS A 149 13.64 -10.13 -0.12
CA CYS A 149 12.92 -8.87 -0.12
C CYS A 149 12.13 -8.75 1.19
N ILE A 150 12.19 -7.61 1.84
CA ILE A 150 11.50 -7.33 3.10
C ILE A 150 10.55 -6.16 2.91
N TYR A 151 9.33 -6.31 3.41
CA TYR A 151 8.36 -5.21 3.55
C TYR A 151 8.61 -4.53 4.88
N GLN A 152 9.45 -3.50 4.85
CA GLN A 152 10.14 -2.98 6.01
C GLN A 152 9.19 -2.23 6.96
N PRO A 153 9.05 -2.65 8.23
CA PRO A 153 8.39 -1.83 9.24
C PRO A 153 9.26 -0.61 9.56
N LEU A 154 8.65 0.59 9.55
CA LEU A 154 9.32 1.85 9.77
C LEU A 154 8.73 2.57 10.98
N LYS A 155 9.53 3.35 11.70
CA LYS A 155 9.13 4.02 12.95
C LYS A 155 8.00 5.05 12.77
N GLU A 156 7.87 5.63 11.57
CA GLU A 156 6.78 6.56 11.25
C GLU A 156 5.48 5.84 10.87
N GLY A 157 5.53 4.52 10.74
CA GLY A 157 4.39 3.71 10.39
C GLY A 157 4.13 3.60 8.89
N TYR A 158 2.87 3.37 8.54
CA TYR A 158 2.44 2.95 7.21
C TYR A 158 1.49 3.98 6.58
N ARG A 159 1.46 3.98 5.24
CA ARG A 159 0.40 4.60 4.47
C ARG A 159 -0.65 3.54 4.13
N ALA A 160 -1.87 3.71 4.61
CA ALA A 160 -2.96 2.78 4.35
C ALA A 160 -3.83 3.23 3.17
N TRP A 161 -4.49 2.26 2.55
CA TRP A 161 -5.46 2.45 1.50
C TRP A 161 -6.55 1.39 1.58
N ALA A 162 -7.71 1.70 1.02
CA ALA A 162 -8.80 0.76 0.84
C ALA A 162 -9.37 0.88 -0.57
N ALA A 163 -9.83 -0.24 -1.12
CA ALA A 163 -10.57 -0.31 -2.37
C ALA A 163 -11.87 -1.09 -2.19
N GLY A 164 -12.81 -0.87 -3.07
CA GLY A 164 -14.10 -1.51 -3.00
C GLY A 164 -14.90 -1.40 -4.28
N PHE A 165 -16.10 -1.96 -4.26
CA PHE A 165 -17.06 -1.89 -5.34
C PHE A 165 -18.03 -0.74 -5.15
N ALA A 166 -18.27 0.01 -6.21
CA ALA A 166 -19.33 1.00 -6.31
C ALA A 166 -20.26 0.63 -7.46
N LEU A 167 -21.56 0.77 -7.23
CA LEU A 167 -22.56 0.47 -8.23
C LEU A 167 -22.97 1.77 -8.96
N PRO A 168 -22.82 1.86 -10.30
CA PRO A 168 -23.28 3.01 -11.05
C PRO A 168 -24.79 3.21 -10.90
N LYS A 169 -25.26 4.47 -10.81
CA LYS A 169 -26.69 4.80 -10.68
C LYS A 169 -27.57 4.26 -11.82
N THR A 170 -26.97 3.96 -12.97
CA THR A 170 -27.65 3.41 -14.15
C THR A 170 -27.91 1.91 -14.03
N THR A 171 -27.22 1.19 -13.15
CA THR A 171 -27.38 -0.24 -12.95
C THR A 171 -28.66 -0.53 -12.16
N LYS A 172 -29.61 -1.25 -12.76
CA LYS A 172 -30.95 -1.51 -12.20
C LYS A 172 -31.45 -2.91 -12.55
N GLY A 173 -32.48 -3.37 -11.79
CA GLY A 173 -33.14 -4.65 -12.02
C GLY A 173 -32.17 -5.81 -12.02
N LYS A 174 -32.32 -6.76 -12.93
CA LYS A 174 -31.50 -7.98 -13.00
C LYS A 174 -29.98 -7.73 -13.04
N GLN A 175 -29.55 -6.60 -13.62
CA GLN A 175 -28.11 -6.26 -13.62
C GLN A 175 -27.63 -5.93 -12.21
N ALA A 176 -28.42 -5.18 -11.43
CA ALA A 176 -28.09 -4.89 -10.04
C ALA A 176 -28.07 -6.18 -9.20
N ASP A 177 -29.04 -7.07 -9.40
CA ASP A 177 -29.12 -8.36 -8.67
C ASP A 177 -27.86 -9.19 -8.91
N VAL A 178 -27.42 -9.33 -10.17
CA VAL A 178 -26.18 -10.06 -10.53
C VAL A 178 -24.94 -9.42 -9.90
N VAL A 179 -24.85 -8.10 -9.86
CA VAL A 179 -23.71 -7.41 -9.23
C VAL A 179 -23.70 -7.65 -7.73
N TYR A 180 -24.85 -7.61 -7.05
CA TYR A 180 -24.92 -7.93 -5.62
C TYR A 180 -24.58 -9.40 -5.33
N GLU A 181 -25.01 -10.36 -6.16
CA GLU A 181 -24.59 -11.76 -6.05
C GLU A 181 -23.08 -11.91 -6.19
N PHE A 182 -22.47 -11.22 -7.16
CA PHE A 182 -21.01 -11.21 -7.34
C PHE A 182 -20.30 -10.60 -6.13
N ILE A 183 -20.78 -9.47 -5.59
CA ILE A 183 -20.19 -8.84 -4.41
C ILE A 183 -20.28 -9.77 -3.19
N ASN A 184 -21.44 -10.40 -2.99
CA ASN A 184 -21.64 -11.37 -1.90
C ASN A 184 -20.69 -12.57 -2.04
N TRP A 185 -20.56 -13.13 -3.25
CA TRP A 185 -19.59 -14.19 -3.53
C TRP A 185 -18.16 -13.73 -3.25
N TYR A 186 -17.79 -12.53 -3.72
CA TYR A 186 -16.47 -11.98 -3.50
C TYR A 186 -16.11 -11.86 -2.00
N LEU A 187 -17.08 -11.48 -1.18
CA LEU A 187 -16.92 -11.29 0.26
C LEU A 187 -17.18 -12.56 1.08
N SER A 188 -17.52 -13.68 0.45
CA SER A 188 -17.85 -14.94 1.13
C SER A 188 -16.65 -15.70 1.70
N GLY A 189 -15.41 -15.22 1.42
CA GLY A 189 -14.20 -15.66 2.10
C GLY A 189 -13.11 -16.22 1.20
N TRP A 190 -13.44 -17.02 0.17
CA TRP A 190 -12.42 -17.62 -0.70
C TRP A 190 -11.50 -16.58 -1.35
N VAL A 191 -12.09 -15.54 -1.95
CA VAL A 191 -11.33 -14.43 -2.56
C VAL A 191 -10.53 -13.69 -1.48
N GLY A 192 -11.12 -13.49 -0.29
CA GLY A 192 -10.45 -12.88 0.84
C GLY A 192 -9.20 -13.64 1.26
N ALA A 193 -9.28 -14.96 1.38
CA ALA A 193 -8.13 -15.81 1.70
C ALA A 193 -7.06 -15.77 0.59
N TYR A 194 -7.47 -15.74 -0.68
CA TYR A 194 -6.57 -15.57 -1.82
C TYR A 194 -5.79 -14.25 -1.73
N LEU A 195 -6.47 -13.14 -1.40
CA LEU A 195 -5.86 -11.83 -1.21
C LEU A 195 -4.91 -11.81 0.00
N ASN A 196 -5.31 -12.43 1.11
CA ASN A 196 -4.49 -12.51 2.30
C ASN A 196 -3.16 -13.24 2.04
N ARG A 197 -3.16 -14.30 1.23
CA ARG A 197 -1.94 -15.02 0.80
C ARG A 197 -1.00 -14.18 -0.09
N GLN A 198 -1.48 -13.04 -0.58
CA GLN A 198 -0.65 -12.06 -1.30
C GLN A 198 -0.17 -10.92 -0.38
N GLY A 199 -0.54 -10.94 0.91
CA GLY A 199 -0.19 -9.93 1.90
C GLY A 199 -1.17 -8.77 2.01
N TYR A 200 -2.29 -8.78 1.28
CA TYR A 200 -3.42 -7.86 1.47
C TYR A 200 -4.30 -8.25 2.65
N TYR A 201 -5.24 -7.40 3.00
CA TYR A 201 -6.30 -7.69 3.95
C TYR A 201 -7.67 -7.68 3.25
N SER A 202 -8.45 -8.75 3.44
CA SER A 202 -9.85 -8.77 3.03
C SER A 202 -10.69 -7.84 3.91
N ALA A 203 -11.68 -7.18 3.33
CA ALA A 203 -12.62 -6.37 4.10
C ALA A 203 -13.48 -7.19 5.08
N VAL A 204 -13.63 -8.50 4.86
CA VAL A 204 -14.33 -9.43 5.76
C VAL A 204 -13.36 -10.54 6.18
N LEU A 205 -12.58 -10.26 7.23
CA LEU A 205 -11.57 -11.20 7.74
C LEU A 205 -12.18 -12.47 8.31
N SER A 206 -13.37 -12.40 8.94
CA SER A 206 -14.03 -13.57 9.54
C SER A 206 -14.36 -14.65 8.50
N THR A 207 -14.88 -14.28 7.34
CA THR A 207 -15.16 -15.23 6.26
C THR A 207 -13.89 -15.72 5.57
N ALA A 208 -12.89 -14.86 5.40
CA ALA A 208 -11.60 -15.24 4.82
C ALA A 208 -10.87 -16.29 5.67
N LYS A 209 -11.00 -16.21 7.01
CA LYS A 209 -10.40 -17.16 7.95
C LYS A 209 -10.83 -18.61 7.68
N GLU A 210 -12.08 -18.81 7.29
CA GLU A 210 -12.65 -20.15 7.02
C GLU A 210 -11.94 -20.87 5.84
N TYR A 211 -11.26 -20.14 4.98
CA TYR A 211 -10.52 -20.63 3.80
C TYR A 211 -9.00 -20.60 3.96
N MET A 212 -8.50 -20.34 5.17
CA MET A 212 -7.08 -20.34 5.51
C MET A 212 -6.79 -21.44 6.54
N SER A 213 -5.60 -22.04 6.45
CA SER A 213 -5.12 -22.93 7.50
C SER A 213 -4.77 -22.14 8.76
N GLU A 214 -4.65 -22.82 9.90
CA GLU A 214 -4.20 -22.21 11.16
C GLU A 214 -2.79 -21.63 11.02
N ASN A 215 -1.91 -22.30 10.27
CA ASN A 215 -0.56 -21.81 9.95
C ASN A 215 -0.60 -20.51 9.15
N GLU A 216 -1.38 -20.45 8.07
CA GLU A 216 -1.54 -19.26 7.25
C GLU A 216 -2.14 -18.10 8.05
N TRP A 217 -3.20 -18.36 8.82
CA TRP A 217 -3.83 -17.34 9.66
C TRP A 217 -2.88 -16.83 10.74
N GLY A 218 -2.19 -17.73 11.43
CA GLY A 218 -1.17 -17.39 12.42
C GLY A 218 -0.07 -16.49 11.85
N PHE A 219 0.45 -16.85 10.68
CA PHE A 219 1.49 -16.07 10.00
C PHE A 219 0.97 -14.71 9.51
N TRP A 220 -0.13 -14.69 8.73
CA TRP A 220 -0.58 -13.48 8.05
C TRP A 220 -1.32 -12.50 8.97
N MET A 221 -2.01 -12.98 10.01
CA MET A 221 -2.86 -12.13 10.85
C MET A 221 -2.36 -11.98 12.28
N GLU A 222 -1.78 -13.04 12.85
CA GLU A 222 -1.42 -13.01 14.26
C GLU A 222 0.09 -12.77 14.50
N GLY A 223 0.90 -12.66 13.43
CA GLY A 223 2.34 -12.45 13.55
C GLY A 223 3.08 -13.61 14.20
N LYS A 224 2.51 -14.81 14.15
CA LYS A 224 3.12 -16.03 14.70
C LYS A 224 4.18 -16.59 13.75
N PRO A 225 5.21 -17.26 14.29
CA PRO A 225 6.13 -18.03 13.45
C PRO A 225 5.38 -19.10 12.65
N ALA A 226 5.74 -19.24 11.37
CA ALA A 226 5.19 -20.27 10.51
C ALA A 226 5.54 -21.67 11.04
N THR A 227 4.54 -22.57 11.11
CA THR A 227 4.72 -23.98 11.49
C THR A 227 4.97 -24.88 10.30
N GLU A 228 4.62 -24.40 9.11
CA GLU A 228 4.87 -25.02 7.80
C GLU A 228 5.28 -23.93 6.82
N ASP A 229 5.81 -24.29 5.66
CA ASP A 229 6.15 -23.31 4.61
C ASP A 229 4.91 -22.48 4.23
N ILE A 230 5.08 -21.17 4.16
CA ILE A 230 4.05 -20.25 3.68
C ILE A 230 4.15 -20.15 2.15
N LEU A 231 3.05 -20.43 1.48
CA LEU A 231 2.99 -20.44 0.03
C LEU A 231 2.15 -19.29 -0.53
N SER A 232 2.55 -18.80 -1.70
CA SER A 232 1.72 -17.90 -2.50
C SER A 232 0.51 -18.65 -3.08
N PRO A 233 -0.51 -17.95 -3.63
CA PRO A 233 -1.60 -18.59 -4.35
C PRO A 233 -1.15 -19.46 -5.55
N SER A 234 0.02 -19.21 -6.10
CA SER A 234 0.63 -20.00 -7.19
C SER A 234 1.52 -21.14 -6.69
N GLY A 235 1.63 -21.36 -5.38
CA GLY A 235 2.45 -22.41 -4.76
C GLY A 235 3.93 -22.05 -4.59
N ALA A 236 4.35 -20.81 -4.90
CA ALA A 236 5.71 -20.38 -4.64
C ALA A 236 5.92 -20.12 -3.13
N LYS A 237 7.09 -20.52 -2.62
CA LYS A 237 7.45 -20.34 -1.22
C LYS A 237 7.72 -18.88 -0.89
N LEU A 238 7.05 -18.35 0.13
CA LEU A 238 7.14 -16.97 0.62
C LEU A 238 7.81 -16.86 1.98
N GLY A 239 7.70 -17.89 2.79
CA GLY A 239 8.30 -17.97 4.11
C GLY A 239 8.58 -19.41 4.50
N SER A 240 9.59 -19.60 5.35
CA SER A 240 10.00 -20.90 5.87
C SER A 240 9.45 -21.13 7.28
N VAL A 241 9.45 -22.39 7.70
CA VAL A 241 9.17 -22.74 9.11
C VAL A 241 10.01 -21.89 10.06
N GLY A 242 9.38 -21.30 11.07
CA GLY A 242 9.99 -20.40 12.04
C GLY A 242 10.04 -18.94 11.64
N GLU A 243 9.82 -18.60 10.37
CA GLU A 243 9.75 -17.19 9.94
C GLU A 243 8.46 -16.53 10.42
N VAL A 244 8.55 -15.24 10.72
CA VAL A 244 7.46 -14.34 11.09
C VAL A 244 7.22 -13.37 9.95
N ARG A 245 5.98 -12.97 9.74
CA ARG A 245 5.61 -11.97 8.74
C ARG A 245 6.34 -10.64 8.97
N ASP A 246 6.79 -10.03 7.89
CA ASP A 246 7.35 -8.67 7.90
C ASP A 246 6.32 -7.68 8.51
N GLY A 247 6.74 -6.93 9.52
CA GLY A 247 5.88 -5.95 10.20
C GLY A 247 4.96 -6.54 11.29
N GLY A 248 5.04 -7.85 11.57
CA GLY A 248 4.30 -8.48 12.66
C GLY A 248 2.83 -8.79 12.35
N SER A 249 1.98 -8.70 13.36
CA SER A 249 0.55 -9.02 13.26
C SER A 249 -0.25 -8.00 12.43
N TYR A 250 -1.51 -8.35 12.16
CA TYR A 250 -2.50 -7.42 11.62
C TYR A 250 -2.62 -6.15 12.50
N GLU A 251 -2.70 -6.35 13.81
CA GLU A 251 -2.87 -5.26 14.78
C GLU A 251 -1.63 -4.35 14.82
N ASP A 252 -0.42 -4.91 14.79
CA ASP A 252 0.82 -4.12 14.73
C ASP A 252 0.86 -3.24 13.49
N ARG A 253 0.51 -3.80 12.34
CA ARG A 253 0.56 -3.09 11.06
C ARG A 253 -0.54 -2.03 10.93
N MET A 254 -1.79 -2.40 11.24
CA MET A 254 -2.92 -1.47 11.11
C MET A 254 -2.94 -0.43 12.24
N GLY A 255 -2.48 -0.80 13.44
CA GLY A 255 -2.26 0.15 14.54
C GLY A 255 -1.15 1.16 14.29
N GLY A 256 -0.20 0.83 13.41
CA GLY A 256 0.88 1.72 12.97
C GLY A 256 0.56 2.59 11.75
N VAL A 257 -0.70 2.68 11.32
CA VAL A 257 -1.08 3.52 10.16
C VAL A 257 -0.94 5.00 10.50
N ALA A 258 -0.11 5.71 9.74
CA ALA A 258 0.18 7.14 9.90
C ALA A 258 -0.72 8.04 9.03
N CYS A 259 -1.19 7.54 7.89
CA CYS A 259 -2.15 8.25 7.03
C CYS A 259 -2.92 7.27 6.14
N TRP A 260 -4.10 7.72 5.68
CA TRP A 260 -4.93 6.99 4.73
C TRP A 260 -4.94 7.69 3.37
N ASN A 261 -4.93 6.91 2.31
CA ASN A 261 -5.13 7.45 0.97
C ASN A 261 -6.50 8.13 0.89
N ALA A 262 -6.47 9.40 0.51
CA ALA A 262 -7.66 10.22 0.28
C ALA A 262 -7.50 11.02 -1.02
N THR A 263 -8.63 11.44 -1.56
CA THR A 263 -8.62 12.45 -2.62
C THR A 263 -8.61 13.82 -1.94
N MET A 264 -7.45 14.49 -1.97
CA MET A 264 -7.30 15.80 -1.34
C MET A 264 -8.05 16.91 -2.10
N ASP A 265 -8.42 17.97 -1.40
CA ASP A 265 -9.13 19.13 -1.98
C ASP A 265 -8.34 19.72 -3.16
N GLU A 266 -7.02 19.80 -3.02
CA GLU A 266 -6.10 20.32 -4.04
C GLU A 266 -5.64 19.26 -5.06
N ASN A 267 -6.43 18.20 -5.28
CA ASN A 267 -6.04 17.07 -6.13
C ASN A 267 -5.57 17.48 -7.53
N LYS A 268 -6.27 18.40 -8.21
CA LYS A 268 -5.88 18.88 -9.56
C LYS A 268 -4.52 19.58 -9.55
N TYR A 269 -4.28 20.37 -8.50
CA TYR A 269 -3.00 21.07 -8.31
C TYR A 269 -1.87 20.07 -8.04
N MET A 270 -2.11 19.13 -7.13
CA MET A 270 -1.17 18.08 -6.75
C MET A 270 -0.77 17.22 -7.95
N VAL A 271 -1.72 16.74 -8.75
CA VAL A 271 -1.45 15.92 -9.95
C VAL A 271 -0.56 16.68 -10.94
N ARG A 272 -0.83 17.96 -11.17
CA ARG A 272 0.02 18.79 -12.03
C ARG A 272 1.45 18.90 -11.49
N LYS A 273 1.61 19.21 -10.20
CA LYS A 273 2.92 19.37 -9.55
C LYS A 273 3.72 18.07 -9.53
N TRP A 274 3.04 16.95 -9.28
CA TRP A 274 3.66 15.64 -9.39
C TRP A 274 4.19 15.36 -10.80
N ASN A 275 3.38 15.62 -11.84
CA ASN A 275 3.81 15.42 -13.23
C ASN A 275 4.95 16.36 -13.63
N GLU A 276 4.95 17.60 -13.16
CA GLU A 276 6.07 18.54 -13.33
C GLU A 276 7.36 17.98 -12.70
N MET A 277 7.28 17.42 -11.50
CA MET A 277 8.42 16.78 -10.81
C MET A 277 8.91 15.56 -11.60
N VAL A 278 8.01 14.69 -12.04
CA VAL A 278 8.39 13.49 -12.82
C VAL A 278 8.99 13.85 -14.18
N ALA A 279 8.62 14.97 -14.78
CA ALA A 279 9.16 15.46 -16.05
C ALA A 279 10.50 16.23 -15.89
N ALA A 280 10.81 16.77 -14.70
CA ALA A 280 12.02 17.57 -14.45
C ALA A 280 13.29 16.69 -14.51
#